data_6e247c3d8b984d867fcf76efbbdd6490
#
_entry.id   6e247c3d8b984d867fcf76efbbdd6490
#
_cell.length_a   1.000
_cell.length_b   1.000
_cell.length_c   1.000
_cell.angle_alpha   90.00
_cell.angle_beta   90.00
_cell.angle_gamma   90.00
#
_symmetry.space_group_name_H-M   'P 1'
#
loop_
_entity.id
_entity.type
_entity.pdbx_description
1 polymer ?
#
loop_
_entity_poly.entity_id
_entity_poly.type
_entity_poly.pdbx_seq_one_letter_code
_entity_poly.pdbx_strand_id
1 'polypeptide(L)'
;YYKQLADSYIANGDVTEAMLKETYRRYQTEVRASHILITSKSAEPADTLKAYQKALDVRKKLKAGQDFKKLAKEFSDDPSAKANGGDLNWFRAFKMIYPFEDAVYTMETGDISAPIKTDFGYHVIKKTGERASKGKISISHIMLTVDKPEDAEEVKNKIQKIYDKVTVENFGELAKQYSDDNNTAQNGGELRPIGISEVNSKRFENAAFSLEEINGISDPVETKFGWHIIKLNRVDSLASYEEMKPQIRKKVKTSSRAKLINAQISKNLQERYEAEFDMNYSDKLYQIIEKAKMGKTFKIENIKKPVTPLSTVLFEFTDMKYTYQNFLEYFEKNQLGFASKANLNERLTKTLDDYLYDKLIAHHRQELERLNPDFAGSAKTYKDGILLFEVMEHKVWDPVSEDSIAQHKYYDQHLEDFYTKENIQARVFTSPNKNDLRKFRKVYKKQGQAALAELTENFPEVMVDKTEMNKESIKIPSSLFSTKSVSRLKKHNGHYVFIDVIERQPAAQLEFNKVRGQIMNLLQKQTEEAWLKTLREKYTISVDKDVLKTLKQSFE
;
A
#
# COMPACT_ATOMS: atom_id res chain seq x y z
N TYR A 1 -2.83 9.01 -16.86
CA TYR A 1 -2.00 7.82 -17.11
C TYR A 1 -0.62 8.20 -17.71
N TYR A 2 -0.56 8.96 -18.85
CA TYR A 2 0.72 9.36 -19.44
C TYR A 2 1.68 10.03 -18.44
N LYS A 3 1.19 10.99 -17.64
CA LYS A 3 1.97 11.61 -16.57
C LYS A 3 2.46 10.59 -15.54
N GLN A 4 1.61 9.67 -15.11
CA GLN A 4 1.98 8.62 -14.15
C GLN A 4 3.01 7.66 -14.73
N LEU A 5 2.88 7.31 -16.02
CA LEU A 5 3.85 6.49 -16.73
C LEU A 5 5.20 7.23 -16.82
N ALA A 6 5.20 8.49 -17.26
CA ALA A 6 6.40 9.31 -17.33
C ALA A 6 7.08 9.45 -15.95
N ASP A 7 6.31 9.74 -14.90
CA ASP A 7 6.81 9.81 -13.51
C ASP A 7 7.45 8.49 -13.06
N SER A 8 6.94 7.34 -13.52
CA SER A 8 7.55 6.04 -13.19
C SER A 8 8.92 5.84 -13.82
N TYR A 9 9.10 6.29 -15.06
CA TYR A 9 10.39 6.24 -15.76
C TYR A 9 11.40 7.23 -15.18
N ILE A 10 10.98 8.46 -14.89
CA ILE A 10 11.82 9.47 -14.25
C ILE A 10 12.26 8.99 -12.88
N ALA A 11 11.31 8.59 -12.05
CA ALA A 11 11.60 8.16 -10.68
C ALA A 11 12.32 6.79 -10.58
N ASN A 12 12.31 5.96 -11.64
CA ASN A 12 13.08 4.71 -11.66
C ASN A 12 14.58 4.98 -11.90
N GLY A 13 14.94 6.09 -12.58
CA GLY A 13 16.34 6.51 -12.74
C GLY A 13 16.97 7.06 -11.46
N ASP A 14 16.18 7.54 -10.50
CA ASP A 14 16.65 8.35 -9.37
C ASP A 14 16.62 7.62 -8.02
N VAL A 15 15.72 6.62 -7.85
CA VAL A 15 15.81 5.68 -6.73
C VAL A 15 16.70 4.52 -7.16
N THR A 16 18.00 4.71 -6.95
CA THR A 16 19.01 3.75 -7.39
C THR A 16 18.88 2.42 -6.64
N GLU A 17 19.34 1.35 -7.28
CA GLU A 17 19.42 0.03 -6.66
C GLU A 17 20.28 0.04 -5.38
N ALA A 18 21.32 0.87 -5.36
CA ALA A 18 22.15 1.08 -4.17
C ALA A 18 21.36 1.67 -3.00
N MET A 19 20.52 2.68 -3.25
CA MET A 19 19.63 3.26 -2.21
C MET A 19 18.63 2.25 -1.68
N LEU A 20 18.07 1.40 -2.53
CA LEU A 20 17.12 0.37 -2.13
C LEU A 20 17.80 -0.70 -1.27
N LYS A 21 18.98 -1.19 -1.68
CA LYS A 21 19.78 -2.15 -0.92
C LYS A 21 20.23 -1.59 0.42
N GLU A 22 20.71 -0.34 0.45
CA GLU A 22 21.08 0.33 1.71
C GLU A 22 19.86 0.47 2.64
N THR A 23 18.72 0.86 2.09
CA THR A 23 17.48 0.95 2.86
C THR A 23 17.05 -0.42 3.41
N TYR A 24 17.17 -1.48 2.62
CA TYR A 24 16.90 -2.85 3.07
C TYR A 24 17.86 -3.28 4.18
N ARG A 25 19.16 -3.00 4.04
CA ARG A 25 20.14 -3.23 5.09
C ARG A 25 19.75 -2.55 6.40
N ARG A 26 19.27 -1.30 6.35
CA ARG A 26 18.76 -0.58 7.53
C ARG A 26 17.49 -1.22 8.10
N TYR A 27 16.67 -1.87 7.30
CA TYR A 27 15.52 -2.65 7.79
C TYR A 27 15.92 -3.89 8.57
N GLN A 28 17.07 -4.49 8.22
CA GLN A 28 17.60 -5.66 8.92
C GLN A 28 18.21 -5.32 10.29
N THR A 29 18.31 -4.03 10.62
CA THR A 29 18.97 -3.53 11.82
C THR A 29 18.04 -2.60 12.60
N GLU A 30 17.96 -2.78 13.91
CA GLU A 30 17.33 -1.86 14.84
C GLU A 30 18.43 -1.09 15.56
N VAL A 31 18.26 0.23 15.67
CA VAL A 31 19.19 1.11 16.36
C VAL A 31 18.52 1.78 17.55
N ARG A 32 19.30 2.06 18.58
CA ARG A 32 18.85 2.84 19.73
C ARG A 32 19.69 4.11 19.84
N ALA A 33 19.02 5.24 20.06
CA ALA A 33 19.71 6.50 20.19
C ALA A 33 19.07 7.38 21.26
N SER A 34 19.87 8.28 21.80
CA SER A 34 19.41 9.42 22.58
C SER A 34 19.77 10.72 21.86
N HIS A 35 18.93 11.75 21.99
CA HIS A 35 19.19 13.03 21.37
C HIS A 35 18.96 14.24 22.30
N ILE A 36 19.61 15.34 21.96
CA ILE A 36 19.37 16.68 22.52
C ILE A 36 19.05 17.59 21.34
N LEU A 37 17.82 18.11 21.30
CA LEU A 37 17.35 19.04 20.28
C LEU A 37 17.60 20.48 20.75
N ILE A 38 18.23 21.28 19.91
CA ILE A 38 18.38 22.71 20.07
C ILE A 38 17.65 23.41 18.92
N THR A 39 16.51 24.01 19.22
CA THR A 39 15.72 24.75 18.23
C THR A 39 16.32 26.12 17.98
N SER A 40 16.21 26.64 16.75
CA SER A 40 16.50 28.05 16.48
C SER A 40 15.27 28.90 16.81
N LYS A 41 15.47 30.08 17.41
CA LYS A 41 14.37 31.01 17.70
C LYS A 41 13.71 31.52 16.43
N SER A 42 14.48 31.68 15.38
CA SER A 42 14.05 31.98 14.04
C SER A 42 14.98 31.26 13.06
N ALA A 43 14.68 31.30 11.78
CA ALA A 43 15.61 30.79 10.77
C ALA A 43 16.63 31.86 10.30
N GLU A 44 16.69 33.02 10.96
CA GLU A 44 17.72 34.03 10.70
C GLU A 44 19.11 33.43 10.89
N PRO A 45 20.11 33.77 10.04
CA PRO A 45 21.44 33.21 10.13
C PRO A 45 22.06 33.35 11.50
N ALA A 46 21.83 34.50 12.16
CA ALA A 46 22.34 34.76 13.51
C ALA A 46 21.72 33.83 14.57
N ASP A 47 20.41 33.57 14.51
CA ASP A 47 19.73 32.68 15.45
C ASP A 47 20.08 31.22 15.17
N THR A 48 20.17 30.84 13.87
CA THR A 48 20.62 29.52 13.44
C THR A 48 22.06 29.26 13.92
N LEU A 49 22.96 30.24 13.78
CA LEU A 49 24.34 30.13 14.25
C LEU A 49 24.40 29.98 15.78
N LYS A 50 23.59 30.74 16.54
CA LYS A 50 23.50 30.59 18.00
C LYS A 50 23.02 29.20 18.42
N ALA A 51 22.00 28.65 17.73
CA ALA A 51 21.53 27.31 17.99
C ALA A 51 22.62 26.26 17.69
N TYR A 52 23.34 26.42 16.58
CA TYR A 52 24.47 25.56 16.23
C TYR A 52 25.58 25.61 17.26
N GLN A 53 25.99 26.83 17.72
CA GLN A 53 27.00 27.00 18.74
C GLN A 53 26.57 26.36 20.06
N LYS A 54 25.31 26.56 20.49
CA LYS A 54 24.77 25.89 21.69
C LYS A 54 24.81 24.36 21.55
N ALA A 55 24.50 23.81 20.38
CA ALA A 55 24.61 22.38 20.12
C ALA A 55 26.06 21.88 20.19
N LEU A 56 27.02 22.66 19.67
CA LEU A 56 28.45 22.35 19.80
C LEU A 56 28.92 22.36 21.27
N ASP A 57 28.47 23.31 22.08
CA ASP A 57 28.79 23.37 23.51
C ASP A 57 28.23 22.16 24.26
N VAL A 58 27.01 21.77 23.98
CA VAL A 58 26.41 20.54 24.53
C VAL A 58 27.24 19.31 24.12
N ARG A 59 27.61 19.21 22.84
CA ARG A 59 28.47 18.11 22.36
C ARG A 59 29.84 18.10 23.09
N LYS A 60 30.44 19.26 23.32
CA LYS A 60 31.72 19.36 24.04
C LYS A 60 31.58 18.84 25.47
N LYS A 61 30.51 19.22 26.18
CA LYS A 61 30.21 18.70 27.53
C LYS A 61 30.04 17.20 27.56
N LEU A 62 29.29 16.65 26.55
CA LEU A 62 29.11 15.20 26.41
C LEU A 62 30.43 14.47 26.15
N LYS A 63 31.29 15.01 25.26
CA LYS A 63 32.62 14.44 25.01
C LYS A 63 33.56 14.53 26.20
N ALA A 64 33.35 15.50 27.10
CA ALA A 64 34.03 15.61 28.40
C ALA A 64 33.45 14.64 29.46
N GLY A 65 32.55 13.74 29.11
CA GLY A 65 32.02 12.70 29.99
C GLY A 65 30.82 13.10 30.85
N GLN A 66 30.24 14.28 30.63
CA GLN A 66 29.02 14.67 31.37
C GLN A 66 27.82 13.75 30.99
N ASP A 67 26.96 13.52 31.98
CA ASP A 67 25.80 12.61 31.83
C ASP A 67 24.80 13.10 30.76
N PHE A 68 24.50 12.24 29.79
CA PHE A 68 23.64 12.58 28.66
C PHE A 68 22.22 12.94 29.12
N LYS A 69 21.64 12.15 30.06
CA LYS A 69 20.27 12.36 30.54
C LYS A 69 20.12 13.69 31.26
N LYS A 70 21.15 14.09 32.06
CA LYS A 70 21.17 15.40 32.74
C LYS A 70 21.18 16.52 31.71
N LEU A 71 22.11 16.47 30.74
CA LEU A 71 22.21 17.48 29.69
C LEU A 71 20.95 17.52 28.80
N ALA A 72 20.34 16.38 28.49
CA ALA A 72 19.08 16.33 27.74
C ALA A 72 17.95 17.03 28.50
N LYS A 73 17.80 16.76 29.79
CA LYS A 73 16.79 17.44 30.62
C LYS A 73 17.04 18.95 30.78
N GLU A 74 18.29 19.38 30.76
CA GLU A 74 18.70 20.79 30.94
C GLU A 74 18.59 21.57 29.63
N PHE A 75 19.11 21.06 28.53
CA PHE A 75 19.34 21.80 27.29
C PHE A 75 18.40 21.46 26.15
N SER A 76 17.73 20.28 26.18
CA SER A 76 16.89 19.87 25.05
C SER A 76 15.59 20.66 25.00
N ASP A 77 15.29 21.16 23.81
CA ASP A 77 14.01 21.78 23.49
C ASP A 77 12.94 20.73 23.08
N ASP A 78 13.28 19.43 23.02
CA ASP A 78 12.31 18.35 22.88
C ASP A 78 11.53 18.17 24.19
N PRO A 79 10.19 18.37 24.19
CA PRO A 79 9.40 18.26 25.43
C PRO A 79 9.51 16.89 26.11
N SER A 80 9.75 15.83 25.35
CA SER A 80 9.86 14.46 25.88
C SER A 80 11.16 14.26 26.69
N ALA A 81 12.19 15.07 26.45
CA ALA A 81 13.49 14.95 27.14
C ALA A 81 13.41 15.12 28.65
N LYS A 82 12.44 15.90 29.16
CA LYS A 82 12.18 16.04 30.60
C LYS A 82 11.87 14.70 31.27
N ALA A 83 11.10 13.86 30.61
CA ALA A 83 10.68 12.56 31.10
C ALA A 83 11.69 11.45 30.78
N ASN A 84 12.12 11.35 29.52
CA ASN A 84 12.92 10.22 29.01
C ASN A 84 14.44 10.48 29.04
N GLY A 85 14.89 11.70 29.35
CA GLY A 85 16.32 12.07 29.29
C GLY A 85 16.90 12.01 27.89
N GLY A 86 16.08 12.26 26.88
CA GLY A 86 16.42 12.22 25.45
C GLY A 86 16.45 10.82 24.82
N ASP A 87 16.15 9.74 25.54
CA ASP A 87 16.15 8.38 25.01
C ASP A 87 14.96 8.15 24.07
N LEU A 88 15.26 7.87 22.80
CA LEU A 88 14.26 7.61 21.76
C LEU A 88 13.85 6.14 21.69
N ASN A 89 14.53 5.27 22.47
CA ASN A 89 14.36 3.82 22.42
C ASN A 89 14.85 3.21 21.09
N TRP A 90 14.50 1.95 20.85
CA TRP A 90 14.80 1.25 19.61
C TRP A 90 13.90 1.72 18.47
N PHE A 91 14.48 1.88 17.29
CA PHE A 91 13.75 2.21 16.07
C PHE A 91 14.47 1.64 14.83
N ARG A 92 13.76 1.62 13.71
CA ARG A 92 14.28 1.17 12.41
C ARG A 92 14.11 2.26 11.35
N ALA A 93 14.59 2.00 10.14
CA ALA A 93 14.47 2.88 8.99
C ALA A 93 13.04 3.45 8.81
N PHE A 94 12.93 4.70 8.38
CA PHE A 94 11.72 5.51 8.18
C PHE A 94 10.97 5.93 9.46
N LYS A 95 11.50 5.66 10.63
CA LYS A 95 10.88 6.16 11.87
C LYS A 95 11.29 7.59 12.18
N MET A 96 12.51 7.94 11.84
CA MET A 96 13.07 9.30 11.99
C MET A 96 13.18 9.97 10.62
N ILE A 97 13.31 11.32 10.62
CA ILE A 97 13.63 12.05 9.40
C ILE A 97 15.02 11.66 8.91
N TYR A 98 15.21 11.65 7.60
CA TYR A 98 16.39 11.04 7.00
C TYR A 98 17.74 11.58 7.49
N PRO A 99 17.99 12.90 7.66
CA PRO A 99 19.27 13.36 8.17
C PRO A 99 19.61 12.84 9.57
N PHE A 100 18.60 12.68 10.42
CA PHE A 100 18.75 12.09 11.75
C PHE A 100 19.01 10.59 11.66
N GLU A 101 18.18 9.89 10.88
CA GLU A 101 18.31 8.44 10.65
C GLU A 101 19.68 8.10 10.07
N ASP A 102 20.11 8.83 9.04
CA ASP A 102 21.39 8.62 8.38
C ASP A 102 22.57 8.75 9.35
N ALA A 103 22.54 9.78 10.17
CA ALA A 103 23.55 9.97 11.20
C ALA A 103 23.64 8.77 12.17
N VAL A 104 22.50 8.25 12.65
CA VAL A 104 22.50 7.14 13.60
C VAL A 104 22.99 5.84 12.96
N TYR A 105 22.58 5.55 11.70
CA TYR A 105 23.00 4.32 11.01
C TYR A 105 24.47 4.33 10.57
N THR A 106 25.09 5.51 10.44
CA THR A 106 26.50 5.66 10.07
C THR A 106 27.46 5.73 11.27
N MET A 107 26.93 5.96 12.48
CA MET A 107 27.72 6.03 13.73
C MET A 107 27.96 4.64 14.31
N GLU A 108 29.05 4.50 15.07
CA GLU A 108 29.26 3.32 15.92
C GLU A 108 28.53 3.46 17.27
N THR A 109 28.24 2.32 17.91
CA THR A 109 27.59 2.35 19.24
C THR A 109 28.53 3.00 20.27
N GLY A 110 28.02 4.02 20.95
CA GLY A 110 28.76 4.85 21.89
C GLY A 110 29.11 6.24 21.37
N ASP A 111 29.09 6.42 20.05
CA ASP A 111 29.43 7.67 19.40
C ASP A 111 28.48 8.82 19.73
N ILE A 112 29.04 10.05 19.70
CA ILE A 112 28.29 11.32 19.81
C ILE A 112 28.48 12.10 18.51
N SER A 113 27.37 12.36 17.80
CA SER A 113 27.38 13.07 16.52
C SER A 113 27.93 14.50 16.59
N ALA A 114 28.37 15.04 15.47
CA ALA A 114 28.30 16.48 15.25
C ALA A 114 26.86 16.99 15.34
N PRO A 115 26.59 18.29 15.51
CA PRO A 115 25.22 18.80 15.40
C PRO A 115 24.63 18.52 14.03
N ILE A 116 23.55 17.75 13.98
CA ILE A 116 22.83 17.36 12.75
C ILE A 116 21.67 18.33 12.55
N LYS A 117 21.67 19.04 11.43
CA LYS A 117 20.59 19.99 11.10
C LYS A 117 19.39 19.25 10.54
N THR A 118 18.20 19.63 11.01
CA THR A 118 16.91 19.16 10.50
C THR A 118 15.92 20.34 10.44
N ASP A 119 14.71 20.10 9.95
CA ASP A 119 13.63 21.11 9.97
C ASP A 119 13.22 21.51 11.41
N PHE A 120 13.58 20.73 12.44
CA PHE A 120 13.29 21.01 13.85
C PHE A 120 14.40 21.81 14.56
N GLY A 121 15.59 21.84 14.02
CA GLY A 121 16.75 22.47 14.64
C GLY A 121 18.01 21.60 14.53
N TYR A 122 18.92 21.76 15.51
CA TYR A 122 20.15 20.99 15.60
C TYR A 122 20.03 19.86 16.63
N HIS A 123 20.35 18.65 16.23
CA HIS A 123 20.37 17.49 17.11
C HIS A 123 21.80 17.08 17.44
N VAL A 124 22.09 16.88 18.72
CA VAL A 124 23.27 16.15 19.18
C VAL A 124 22.81 14.76 19.57
N ILE A 125 23.30 13.73 18.87
CA ILE A 125 22.81 12.36 18.95
C ILE A 125 23.89 11.49 19.58
N LYS A 126 23.49 10.58 20.46
CA LYS A 126 24.32 9.47 20.94
C LYS A 126 23.70 8.17 20.50
N LYS A 127 24.41 7.36 19.72
CA LYS A 127 24.01 5.98 19.44
C LYS A 127 24.27 5.12 20.67
N THR A 128 23.23 4.49 21.19
CA THR A 128 23.30 3.73 22.45
C THR A 128 23.18 2.23 22.25
N GLY A 129 22.84 1.78 21.05
CA GLY A 129 22.77 0.37 20.73
C GLY A 129 22.45 0.10 19.27
N GLU A 130 22.78 -1.12 18.85
CA GLU A 130 22.45 -1.71 17.56
C GLU A 130 22.20 -3.20 17.74
N ARG A 131 21.21 -3.74 17.03
CA ARG A 131 20.90 -5.18 17.02
C ARG A 131 20.25 -5.59 15.71
N ALA A 132 20.28 -6.89 15.42
CA ALA A 132 19.52 -7.46 14.31
C ALA A 132 18.00 -7.25 14.55
N SER A 133 17.27 -6.88 13.49
CA SER A 133 15.83 -6.74 13.59
C SER A 133 15.14 -8.10 13.66
N LYS A 134 14.22 -8.24 14.62
CA LYS A 134 13.33 -9.40 14.69
C LYS A 134 12.19 -9.37 13.65
N GLY A 135 12.08 -8.29 12.87
CA GLY A 135 10.95 -8.12 11.95
C GLY A 135 9.67 -7.74 12.69
N LYS A 136 8.63 -8.57 12.59
CA LYS A 136 7.42 -8.46 13.41
C LYS A 136 7.33 -9.62 14.38
N ILE A 137 6.72 -9.39 15.53
CA ILE A 137 6.43 -10.42 16.51
C ILE A 137 4.92 -10.54 16.72
N SER A 138 4.44 -11.77 16.82
CA SER A 138 3.09 -12.10 17.24
C SER A 138 3.15 -12.44 18.73
N ILE A 139 2.35 -11.78 19.53
CA ILE A 139 2.35 -11.92 20.98
C ILE A 139 0.92 -12.06 21.51
N SER A 140 0.81 -12.64 22.69
CA SER A 140 -0.40 -12.58 23.52
C SER A 140 -0.10 -11.81 24.81
N HIS A 141 -1.11 -11.16 25.38
CA HIS A 141 -0.95 -10.50 26.67
C HIS A 141 -2.14 -10.74 27.61
N ILE A 142 -1.84 -10.65 28.91
CA ILE A 142 -2.83 -10.51 29.96
C ILE A 142 -2.66 -9.11 30.53
N MET A 143 -3.70 -8.28 30.52
CA MET A 143 -3.66 -6.91 30.99
C MET A 143 -4.59 -6.73 32.18
N LEU A 144 -4.11 -6.06 33.23
CA LEU A 144 -4.93 -5.55 34.32
C LEU A 144 -4.84 -4.04 34.37
N THR A 145 -5.96 -3.35 34.24
CA THR A 145 -6.05 -1.89 34.29
C THR A 145 -5.86 -1.37 35.72
N VAL A 146 -5.28 -0.16 35.81
CA VAL A 146 -5.20 0.61 37.06
C VAL A 146 -6.09 1.83 36.88
N ASP A 147 -7.34 1.73 37.38
CA ASP A 147 -8.33 2.79 37.19
C ASP A 147 -8.04 4.01 38.10
N LYS A 148 -7.54 3.77 39.30
CA LYS A 148 -7.16 4.83 40.23
C LYS A 148 -5.79 4.56 40.83
N PRO A 149 -5.03 5.63 41.13
CA PRO A 149 -3.67 5.50 41.70
C PRO A 149 -3.61 4.67 42.99
N GLU A 150 -4.64 4.74 43.82
CA GLU A 150 -4.74 3.98 45.06
C GLU A 150 -4.85 2.46 44.85
N ASP A 151 -5.34 2.01 43.69
CA ASP A 151 -5.51 0.59 43.37
C ASP A 151 -4.22 -0.04 42.80
N ALA A 152 -3.19 0.76 42.54
CA ALA A 152 -1.98 0.34 41.82
C ALA A 152 -1.26 -0.85 42.51
N GLU A 153 -1.14 -0.84 43.84
CA GLU A 153 -0.47 -1.92 44.58
C GLU A 153 -1.32 -3.20 44.63
N GLU A 154 -2.65 -3.06 44.71
CA GLU A 154 -3.56 -4.20 44.65
C GLU A 154 -3.48 -4.87 43.28
N VAL A 155 -3.55 -4.09 42.18
CA VAL A 155 -3.46 -4.59 40.83
C VAL A 155 -2.10 -5.24 40.56
N LYS A 156 -1.01 -4.66 41.08
CA LYS A 156 0.32 -5.24 41.01
C LYS A 156 0.39 -6.61 41.71
N ASN A 157 -0.18 -6.72 42.90
CA ASN A 157 -0.26 -7.99 43.61
C ASN A 157 -1.15 -9.03 42.90
N LYS A 158 -2.20 -8.57 42.24
CA LYS A 158 -3.10 -9.44 41.46
C LYS A 158 -2.40 -9.97 40.21
N ILE A 159 -1.71 -9.11 39.45
CA ILE A 159 -0.97 -9.56 38.26
C ILE A 159 0.19 -10.49 38.64
N GLN A 160 0.85 -10.27 39.76
CA GLN A 160 1.89 -11.16 40.27
C GLN A 160 1.32 -12.56 40.59
N LYS A 161 0.17 -12.64 41.25
CA LYS A 161 -0.50 -13.93 41.53
C LYS A 161 -0.92 -14.68 40.26
N ILE A 162 -1.22 -13.95 39.19
CA ILE A 162 -1.49 -14.55 37.88
C ILE A 162 -0.18 -15.04 37.26
N TYR A 163 0.87 -14.23 37.33
CA TYR A 163 2.20 -14.59 36.81
C TYR A 163 2.75 -15.86 37.48
N ASP A 164 2.58 -16.01 38.80
CA ASP A 164 3.04 -17.18 39.55
C ASP A 164 2.34 -18.50 39.13
N LYS A 165 1.21 -18.40 38.39
CA LYS A 165 0.41 -19.54 37.92
C LYS A 165 0.47 -19.72 36.40
N VAL A 166 0.99 -18.75 35.67
CA VAL A 166 0.96 -18.77 34.23
C VAL A 166 1.95 -19.79 33.68
N THR A 167 1.51 -20.55 32.71
CA THR A 167 2.34 -21.45 31.88
C THR A 167 2.05 -21.20 30.40
N VAL A 168 2.83 -21.81 29.54
CA VAL A 168 2.60 -21.72 28.08
C VAL A 168 1.22 -22.24 27.71
N GLU A 169 0.81 -23.35 28.33
CA GLU A 169 -0.44 -24.07 28.04
C GLU A 169 -1.66 -23.33 28.53
N ASN A 170 -1.60 -22.73 29.74
CA ASN A 170 -2.77 -22.10 30.35
C ASN A 170 -2.87 -20.59 30.08
N PHE A 171 -1.91 -19.98 29.38
CA PHE A 171 -1.86 -18.53 29.12
C PHE A 171 -3.17 -18.00 28.53
N GLY A 172 -3.69 -18.68 27.52
CA GLY A 172 -4.91 -18.26 26.83
C GLY A 172 -6.15 -18.29 27.71
N GLU A 173 -6.26 -19.32 28.60
CA GLU A 173 -7.36 -19.43 29.54
C GLU A 173 -7.28 -18.37 30.64
N LEU A 174 -6.07 -18.09 31.14
CA LEU A 174 -5.87 -17.03 32.12
C LEU A 174 -6.13 -15.63 31.49
N ALA A 175 -5.81 -15.45 30.23
CA ALA A 175 -6.15 -14.21 29.49
C ALA A 175 -7.68 -14.04 29.42
N LYS A 176 -8.42 -15.08 29.02
CA LYS A 176 -9.89 -15.05 28.99
C LYS A 176 -10.51 -14.77 30.37
N GLN A 177 -9.92 -15.31 31.41
CA GLN A 177 -10.46 -15.23 32.77
C GLN A 177 -10.14 -13.90 33.47
N TYR A 178 -8.96 -13.34 33.23
CA TYR A 178 -8.44 -12.24 34.04
C TYR A 178 -8.12 -10.96 33.28
N SER A 179 -7.95 -11.02 31.95
CA SER A 179 -7.53 -9.83 31.21
C SER A 179 -8.66 -8.82 31.09
N ASP A 180 -8.34 -7.57 31.40
CA ASP A 180 -9.23 -6.41 31.23
C ASP A 180 -9.24 -5.88 29.80
N ASP A 181 -8.35 -6.38 28.91
CA ASP A 181 -8.41 -6.04 27.48
C ASP A 181 -9.49 -6.86 26.77
N ASN A 182 -10.71 -6.34 26.77
CA ASN A 182 -11.87 -6.99 26.16
C ASN A 182 -11.71 -7.29 24.65
N ASN A 183 -10.80 -6.60 23.96
CA ASN A 183 -10.59 -6.81 22.51
C ASN A 183 -9.82 -8.11 22.25
N THR A 184 -8.96 -8.54 23.18
CA THR A 184 -8.07 -9.68 22.98
C THR A 184 -8.31 -10.82 23.98
N ALA A 185 -8.88 -10.55 25.15
CA ALA A 185 -9.10 -11.54 26.20
C ALA A 185 -9.78 -12.82 25.69
N GLN A 186 -10.88 -12.70 24.95
CA GLN A 186 -11.65 -13.84 24.43
C GLN A 186 -10.89 -14.67 23.39
N ASN A 187 -9.86 -14.06 22.76
CA ASN A 187 -8.96 -14.73 21.82
C ASN A 187 -7.62 -15.12 22.48
N GLY A 188 -7.63 -15.42 23.80
CA GLY A 188 -6.45 -15.83 24.56
C GLY A 188 -5.38 -14.73 24.67
N GLY A 189 -5.77 -13.47 24.58
CA GLY A 189 -4.90 -12.30 24.67
C GLY A 189 -4.09 -11.99 23.41
N GLU A 190 -4.36 -12.62 22.26
CA GLU A 190 -3.58 -12.48 21.04
C GLU A 190 -3.74 -11.08 20.42
N LEU A 191 -2.60 -10.43 20.17
CA LEU A 191 -2.50 -9.14 19.48
C LEU A 191 -2.12 -9.35 18.00
N ARG A 192 -2.51 -8.40 17.16
CA ARG A 192 -1.97 -8.34 15.78
C ARG A 192 -0.44 -8.27 15.81
N PRO A 193 0.25 -8.84 14.81
CA PRO A 193 1.72 -8.76 14.74
C PRO A 193 2.22 -7.32 14.79
N ILE A 194 3.19 -7.06 15.67
CA ILE A 194 3.77 -5.73 15.92
C ILE A 194 5.23 -5.68 15.50
N GLY A 195 5.64 -4.57 14.89
CA GLY A 195 7.03 -4.22 14.65
C GLY A 195 7.54 -3.22 15.68
N ILE A 196 8.86 -3.04 15.75
CA ILE A 196 9.48 -2.06 16.65
C ILE A 196 8.97 -0.64 16.32
N SER A 197 8.70 0.16 17.31
CA SER A 197 8.11 1.51 17.23
C SER A 197 6.68 1.57 16.67
N GLU A 198 5.95 0.45 16.68
CA GLU A 198 4.53 0.39 16.28
C GLU A 198 3.57 0.41 17.48
N VAL A 199 4.09 0.33 18.72
CA VAL A 199 3.30 0.33 19.97
C VAL A 199 3.48 1.62 20.75
N ASN A 200 2.38 2.14 21.32
CA ASN A 200 2.41 3.41 22.07
C ASN A 200 3.06 3.32 23.47
N SER A 201 3.41 2.15 23.94
CA SER A 201 4.09 1.93 25.23
C SER A 201 5.48 1.35 25.00
N LYS A 202 6.51 2.17 25.22
CA LYS A 202 7.91 1.73 25.11
C LYS A 202 8.27 0.64 26.13
N ARG A 203 7.68 0.66 27.33
CA ARG A 203 7.91 -0.40 28.34
C ARG A 203 7.36 -1.72 27.86
N PHE A 204 6.13 -1.74 27.34
CA PHE A 204 5.50 -2.92 26.75
C PHE A 204 6.31 -3.45 25.55
N GLU A 205 6.65 -2.54 24.62
CA GLU A 205 7.43 -2.89 23.43
C GLU A 205 8.79 -3.50 23.79
N ASN A 206 9.52 -2.87 24.73
CA ASN A 206 10.81 -3.41 25.16
C ASN A 206 10.68 -4.78 25.80
N ALA A 207 9.70 -5.01 26.66
CA ALA A 207 9.46 -6.32 27.27
C ALA A 207 9.11 -7.38 26.21
N ALA A 208 8.22 -7.06 25.25
CA ALA A 208 7.85 -7.96 24.18
C ALA A 208 9.05 -8.33 23.27
N PHE A 209 9.83 -7.33 22.87
CA PHE A 209 11.01 -7.54 21.99
C PHE A 209 12.24 -8.09 22.73
N SER A 210 12.27 -8.11 24.08
CA SER A 210 13.33 -8.76 24.85
C SER A 210 13.15 -10.28 24.97
N LEU A 211 11.93 -10.80 24.73
CA LEU A 211 11.67 -12.23 24.71
C LEU A 211 12.41 -12.87 23.51
N GLU A 212 13.34 -13.78 23.80
CA GLU A 212 14.19 -14.40 22.78
C GLU A 212 13.59 -15.69 22.23
N GLU A 213 12.95 -16.48 23.09
CA GLU A 213 12.40 -17.79 22.77
C GLU A 213 10.90 -17.71 22.47
N ILE A 214 10.47 -18.49 21.47
CA ILE A 214 9.04 -18.71 21.23
C ILE A 214 8.42 -19.36 22.47
N ASN A 215 7.24 -18.91 22.87
CA ASN A 215 6.56 -19.24 24.12
C ASN A 215 7.21 -18.63 25.38
N GLY A 216 8.27 -17.84 25.25
CA GLY A 216 8.80 -17.06 26.37
C GLY A 216 7.73 -16.11 26.95
N ILE A 217 7.69 -16.02 28.28
CA ILE A 217 6.74 -15.19 29.03
C ILE A 217 7.52 -14.11 29.77
N SER A 218 7.07 -12.86 29.68
CA SER A 218 7.71 -11.74 30.40
C SER A 218 7.34 -11.72 31.87
N ASP A 219 8.22 -11.14 32.69
CA ASP A 219 7.79 -10.64 33.99
C ASP A 219 6.64 -9.63 33.84
N PRO A 220 5.86 -9.34 34.92
CA PRO A 220 4.84 -8.31 34.91
C PRO A 220 5.41 -6.93 34.55
N VAL A 221 4.84 -6.28 33.54
CA VAL A 221 5.30 -5.00 32.97
C VAL A 221 4.30 -3.91 33.24
N GLU A 222 4.73 -2.88 33.95
CA GLU A 222 3.92 -1.69 34.20
C GLU A 222 3.93 -0.72 33.02
N THR A 223 2.75 -0.26 32.60
CA THR A 223 2.55 0.77 31.59
C THR A 223 1.54 1.81 32.07
N LYS A 224 1.30 2.84 31.25
CA LYS A 224 0.23 3.82 31.54
C LYS A 224 -1.19 3.23 31.42
N PHE A 225 -1.32 2.01 30.89
CA PHE A 225 -2.61 1.31 30.75
C PHE A 225 -2.85 0.30 31.87
N GLY A 226 -1.87 0.05 32.72
CA GLY A 226 -1.91 -0.94 33.77
C GLY A 226 -0.74 -1.92 33.69
N TRP A 227 -0.92 -3.12 34.22
CA TRP A 227 0.07 -4.19 34.25
C TRP A 227 -0.16 -5.22 33.16
N HIS A 228 0.90 -5.75 32.59
CA HIS A 228 0.83 -6.73 31.52
C HIS A 228 1.76 -7.91 31.79
N ILE A 229 1.32 -9.12 31.42
CA ILE A 229 2.18 -10.30 31.19
C ILE A 229 2.13 -10.57 29.69
N ILE A 230 3.28 -10.77 29.06
CA ILE A 230 3.40 -10.90 27.61
C ILE A 230 3.98 -12.26 27.28
N LYS A 231 3.40 -12.95 26.29
CA LYS A 231 3.92 -14.21 25.74
C LYS A 231 4.28 -14.02 24.27
N LEU A 232 5.48 -14.44 23.86
CA LEU A 232 5.91 -14.46 22.48
C LEU A 232 5.36 -15.70 21.77
N ASN A 233 4.46 -15.52 20.80
CA ASN A 233 3.88 -16.63 20.06
C ASN A 233 4.69 -17.00 18.82
N ARG A 234 5.19 -16.00 18.08
CA ARG A 234 5.92 -16.19 16.81
C ARG A 234 6.78 -14.98 16.49
N VAL A 235 7.87 -15.22 15.78
CA VAL A 235 8.71 -14.19 15.17
C VAL A 235 8.54 -14.29 13.66
N ASP A 236 8.05 -13.24 13.04
CA ASP A 236 7.95 -13.10 11.59
C ASP A 236 9.18 -12.36 11.09
N SER A 237 10.19 -13.10 10.64
CA SER A 237 11.41 -12.54 10.07
C SER A 237 11.10 -11.61 8.88
N LEU A 238 12.02 -10.70 8.60
CA LEU A 238 11.90 -9.83 7.43
C LEU A 238 11.88 -10.67 6.15
N ALA A 239 10.98 -10.32 5.24
CA ALA A 239 10.96 -10.88 3.90
C ALA A 239 12.24 -10.55 3.13
N SER A 240 12.52 -11.29 2.07
CA SER A 240 13.71 -11.10 1.23
C SER A 240 13.74 -9.69 0.60
N TYR A 241 14.94 -9.28 0.15
CA TYR A 241 15.08 -7.99 -0.54
C TYR A 241 14.14 -7.87 -1.74
N GLU A 242 14.03 -8.91 -2.55
CA GLU A 242 13.20 -8.87 -3.76
C GLU A 242 11.70 -8.71 -3.43
N GLU A 243 11.22 -9.37 -2.38
CA GLU A 243 9.84 -9.23 -1.90
C GLU A 243 9.57 -7.85 -1.30
N MET A 244 10.54 -7.28 -0.58
CA MET A 244 10.39 -5.97 0.06
C MET A 244 10.68 -4.79 -0.89
N LYS A 245 11.39 -5.00 -1.97
CA LYS A 245 11.84 -3.96 -2.92
C LYS A 245 10.71 -3.01 -3.38
N PRO A 246 9.51 -3.47 -3.78
CA PRO A 246 8.42 -2.57 -4.16
C PRO A 246 7.95 -1.67 -3.01
N GLN A 247 7.86 -2.22 -1.79
CA GLN A 247 7.46 -1.45 -0.59
C GLN A 247 8.53 -0.43 -0.20
N ILE A 248 9.81 -0.83 -0.23
CA ILE A 248 10.94 0.04 0.06
C ILE A 248 10.96 1.21 -0.93
N ARG A 249 10.83 0.93 -2.23
CA ARG A 249 10.77 1.95 -3.27
C ARG A 249 9.64 2.95 -3.03
N LYS A 250 8.44 2.48 -2.69
CA LYS A 250 7.30 3.34 -2.34
C LYS A 250 7.62 4.20 -1.11
N LYS A 251 8.17 3.64 -0.04
CA LYS A 251 8.52 4.38 1.18
C LYS A 251 9.64 5.40 0.95
N VAL A 252 10.65 5.07 0.16
CA VAL A 252 11.72 6.01 -0.22
C VAL A 252 11.12 7.23 -0.90
N LYS A 253 10.21 7.04 -1.86
CA LYS A 253 9.55 8.12 -2.61
C LYS A 253 8.61 9.00 -1.76
N THR A 254 8.06 8.49 -0.68
CA THR A 254 7.08 9.20 0.16
C THR A 254 7.65 9.70 1.50
N SER A 255 8.88 9.37 1.82
CA SER A 255 9.56 9.77 3.05
C SER A 255 10.34 11.07 2.89
N SER A 256 10.96 11.53 3.98
CA SER A 256 11.90 12.66 3.95
C SER A 256 13.10 12.48 3.01
N ARG A 257 13.39 11.24 2.56
CA ARG A 257 14.37 10.95 1.51
C ARG A 257 13.97 11.52 0.16
N ALA A 258 12.67 11.64 -0.13
CA ALA A 258 12.18 12.19 -1.39
C ALA A 258 12.71 13.60 -1.67
N LYS A 259 12.89 14.42 -0.64
CA LYS A 259 13.47 15.76 -0.80
C LYS A 259 14.90 15.72 -1.38
N LEU A 260 15.73 14.78 -0.92
CA LEU A 260 17.09 14.61 -1.43
C LEU A 260 17.10 14.06 -2.85
N ILE A 261 16.21 13.13 -3.14
CA ILE A 261 16.02 12.59 -4.48
C ILE A 261 15.61 13.71 -5.44
N ASN A 262 14.60 14.51 -5.09
CA ASN A 262 14.15 15.62 -5.91
C ASN A 262 15.26 16.68 -6.12
N ALA A 263 16.04 16.99 -5.08
CA ALA A 263 17.17 17.88 -5.19
C ALA A 263 18.24 17.33 -6.15
N GLN A 264 18.54 16.04 -6.08
CA GLN A 264 19.50 15.41 -7.00
C GLN A 264 18.96 15.35 -8.44
N ILE A 265 17.67 15.02 -8.61
CA ILE A 265 17.00 15.09 -9.93
C ILE A 265 17.10 16.51 -10.48
N SER A 266 16.72 17.51 -9.69
CA SER A 266 16.77 18.92 -10.09
C SER A 266 18.18 19.31 -10.55
N LYS A 267 19.20 18.93 -9.79
CA LYS A 267 20.60 19.19 -10.14
C LYS A 267 20.99 18.50 -11.46
N ASN A 268 20.69 17.22 -11.62
CA ASN A 268 21.01 16.47 -12.84
C ASN A 268 20.31 17.07 -14.07
N LEU A 269 19.05 17.53 -13.89
CA LEU A 269 18.29 18.15 -14.97
C LEU A 269 18.77 19.57 -15.29
N GLN A 270 19.23 20.35 -14.28
CA GLN A 270 19.87 21.64 -14.50
C GLN A 270 21.14 21.49 -15.34
N GLU A 271 21.99 20.52 -14.99
CA GLU A 271 23.21 20.20 -15.75
C GLU A 271 22.88 19.72 -17.16
N ARG A 272 21.88 18.86 -17.31
CA ARG A 272 21.46 18.29 -18.60
C ARG A 272 20.90 19.33 -19.57
N TYR A 273 20.11 20.27 -19.07
CA TYR A 273 19.43 21.30 -19.87
C TYR A 273 20.13 22.65 -19.81
N GLU A 274 21.34 22.67 -19.23
CA GLU A 274 22.20 23.87 -19.16
C GLU A 274 21.44 25.08 -18.58
N ALA A 275 20.81 24.87 -17.40
CA ALA A 275 19.99 25.92 -16.78
C ALA A 275 20.83 27.10 -16.35
N GLU A 276 20.50 28.28 -16.84
CA GLU A 276 21.16 29.56 -16.53
C GLU A 276 20.27 30.44 -15.66
N PHE A 277 20.86 31.15 -14.71
CA PHE A 277 20.18 32.03 -13.75
C PHE A 277 20.65 33.47 -13.86
N ASP A 278 19.76 34.43 -13.65
CA ASP A 278 20.11 35.83 -13.53
C ASP A 278 21.11 36.05 -12.36
N MET A 279 22.08 36.90 -12.60
CA MET A 279 23.09 37.21 -11.60
C MET A 279 22.46 37.82 -10.36
N ASN A 280 22.87 37.33 -9.16
CA ASN A 280 22.35 37.77 -7.86
C ASN A 280 20.80 37.62 -7.72
N TYR A 281 20.21 36.68 -8.39
CA TYR A 281 18.75 36.46 -8.37
C TYR A 281 18.19 36.29 -6.95
N SER A 282 18.90 35.62 -6.07
CA SER A 282 18.48 35.35 -4.69
C SER A 282 18.32 36.66 -3.91
N ASP A 283 19.31 37.57 -3.99
CA ASP A 283 19.24 38.86 -3.32
C ASP A 283 18.16 39.78 -3.91
N LYS A 284 17.98 39.75 -5.22
CA LYS A 284 16.91 40.50 -5.89
C LYS A 284 15.52 40.02 -5.46
N LEU A 285 15.30 38.72 -5.44
CA LEU A 285 14.04 38.13 -4.97
C LEU A 285 13.76 38.44 -3.51
N TYR A 286 14.78 38.31 -2.65
CA TYR A 286 14.65 38.65 -1.22
C TYR A 286 14.21 40.11 -1.07
N GLN A 287 14.91 41.07 -1.72
CA GLN A 287 14.59 42.50 -1.63
C GLN A 287 13.17 42.81 -2.16
N ILE A 288 12.72 42.17 -3.24
CA ILE A 288 11.38 42.36 -3.79
C ILE A 288 10.35 41.92 -2.78
N ILE A 289 10.48 40.71 -2.25
CA ILE A 289 9.49 40.11 -1.34
C ILE A 289 9.52 40.83 0.01
N GLU A 290 10.69 41.15 0.55
CA GLU A 290 10.84 41.86 1.85
C GLU A 290 10.15 43.23 1.84
N LYS A 291 10.28 43.97 0.74
CA LYS A 291 9.64 45.28 0.59
C LYS A 291 8.12 45.22 0.33
N ALA A 292 7.64 44.12 -0.25
CA ALA A 292 6.21 43.94 -0.63
C ALA A 292 5.40 43.12 0.37
N LYS A 293 6.06 42.47 1.37
CA LYS A 293 5.36 41.72 2.42
C LYS A 293 4.57 42.62 3.33
N MET A 294 3.38 42.21 3.73
CA MET A 294 2.54 42.83 4.73
C MET A 294 2.29 41.85 5.88
N GLY A 295 2.96 42.08 7.01
CA GLY A 295 2.90 41.18 8.15
C GLY A 295 3.40 39.78 7.82
N LYS A 296 2.46 38.82 7.75
CA LYS A 296 2.76 37.40 7.50
C LYS A 296 2.49 36.93 6.07
N THR A 297 2.17 37.82 5.15
CA THR A 297 1.81 37.47 3.76
C THR A 297 2.54 38.35 2.76
N PHE A 298 2.80 37.79 1.60
CA PHE A 298 3.28 38.51 0.42
C PHE A 298 2.15 38.59 -0.59
N LYS A 299 2.05 39.76 -1.26
CA LYS A 299 1.13 39.99 -2.37
C LYS A 299 1.88 40.70 -3.49
N ILE A 300 1.79 40.16 -4.72
CA ILE A 300 2.45 40.73 -5.88
C ILE A 300 1.99 42.17 -6.18
N GLU A 301 0.72 42.48 -5.89
CA GLU A 301 0.12 43.79 -6.03
C GLU A 301 0.77 44.89 -5.16
N ASN A 302 1.47 44.48 -4.09
CA ASN A 302 2.18 45.41 -3.19
C ASN A 302 3.57 45.81 -3.72
N ILE A 303 4.03 45.27 -4.83
CA ILE A 303 5.31 45.61 -5.44
C ILE A 303 5.19 46.97 -6.15
N LYS A 304 5.73 48.03 -5.53
CA LYS A 304 5.66 49.39 -6.12
C LYS A 304 6.86 49.75 -6.97
N LYS A 305 8.09 49.41 -6.52
CA LYS A 305 9.35 49.68 -7.21
C LYS A 305 10.30 48.51 -7.02
N PRO A 306 10.24 47.49 -7.88
CA PRO A 306 11.13 46.36 -7.76
C PRO A 306 12.56 46.74 -8.13
N VAL A 307 13.53 46.02 -7.57
CA VAL A 307 14.99 46.24 -7.82
C VAL A 307 15.40 45.78 -9.22
N THR A 308 14.55 45.01 -9.88
CA THR A 308 14.68 44.61 -11.30
C THR A 308 13.28 44.53 -11.92
N PRO A 309 13.10 44.81 -13.22
CA PRO A 309 11.81 44.62 -13.87
C PRO A 309 11.29 43.16 -13.67
N LEU A 310 10.00 43.01 -13.35
CA LEU A 310 9.43 41.67 -13.13
C LEU A 310 9.40 40.81 -14.39
N SER A 311 9.49 41.43 -15.56
CA SER A 311 9.62 40.75 -16.87
C SER A 311 11.04 40.24 -17.16
N THR A 312 12.04 40.58 -16.34
CA THR A 312 13.40 40.05 -16.48
C THR A 312 13.37 38.54 -16.31
N VAL A 313 14.15 37.83 -17.10
CA VAL A 313 14.32 36.36 -16.99
C VAL A 313 15.02 36.05 -15.65
N LEU A 314 14.42 35.25 -14.84
CA LEU A 314 14.96 34.76 -13.58
C LEU A 314 15.88 33.57 -13.81
N PHE A 315 15.41 32.62 -14.61
CA PHE A 315 16.19 31.50 -15.13
C PHE A 315 15.66 31.05 -16.48
N GLU A 316 16.53 30.43 -17.26
CA GLU A 316 16.16 29.79 -18.53
C GLU A 316 16.89 28.47 -18.70
N PHE A 317 16.32 27.58 -19.49
CA PHE A 317 16.92 26.33 -19.94
C PHE A 317 16.30 25.93 -21.29
N THR A 318 17.13 25.41 -22.20
CA THR A 318 16.71 25.24 -23.61
C THR A 318 16.08 26.53 -24.16
N ASP A 319 14.88 26.47 -24.70
CA ASP A 319 14.14 27.66 -25.20
C ASP A 319 13.11 28.20 -24.19
N MET A 320 13.09 27.66 -22.99
CA MET A 320 12.10 28.00 -21.94
C MET A 320 12.63 29.10 -21.03
N LYS A 321 11.89 30.22 -20.95
CA LYS A 321 12.25 31.39 -20.13
C LYS A 321 11.23 31.61 -19.04
N TYR A 322 11.72 31.77 -17.81
CA TYR A 322 10.91 32.02 -16.63
C TYR A 322 11.32 33.33 -15.99
N THR A 323 10.36 34.25 -15.86
CA THR A 323 10.60 35.60 -15.35
C THR A 323 10.45 35.68 -13.82
N TYR A 324 10.92 36.78 -13.24
CA TYR A 324 10.65 37.10 -11.84
C TYR A 324 9.16 37.10 -11.55
N GLN A 325 8.34 37.64 -12.44
CA GLN A 325 6.88 37.63 -12.29
C GLN A 325 6.33 36.22 -12.16
N ASN A 326 6.70 35.29 -13.04
CA ASN A 326 6.23 33.92 -13.01
C ASN A 326 6.55 33.23 -11.69
N PHE A 327 7.75 33.46 -11.15
CA PHE A 327 8.12 32.89 -9.85
C PHE A 327 7.37 33.56 -8.69
N LEU A 328 7.20 34.88 -8.69
CA LEU A 328 6.51 35.59 -7.63
C LEU A 328 5.02 35.25 -7.55
N GLU A 329 4.37 34.99 -8.68
CA GLU A 329 3.01 34.45 -8.75
C GLU A 329 2.94 33.04 -8.14
N TYR A 330 3.91 32.18 -8.45
CA TYR A 330 4.02 30.86 -7.85
C TYR A 330 4.28 30.95 -6.33
N PHE A 331 5.18 31.84 -5.92
CA PHE A 331 5.50 32.07 -4.53
C PHE A 331 4.27 32.58 -3.73
N GLU A 332 3.52 33.54 -4.26
CA GLU A 332 2.27 34.03 -3.65
C GLU A 332 1.26 32.92 -3.46
N LYS A 333 1.05 32.08 -4.48
CA LYS A 333 0.09 30.98 -4.45
C LYS A 333 0.47 29.88 -3.46
N ASN A 334 1.77 29.61 -3.30
CA ASN A 334 2.28 28.49 -2.50
C ASN A 334 2.85 28.95 -1.13
N GLN A 335 2.71 30.22 -0.77
CA GLN A 335 3.07 30.69 0.55
C GLN A 335 2.12 30.09 1.60
N LEU A 336 2.59 29.17 2.41
CA LEU A 336 1.99 28.82 3.69
C LEU A 336 2.29 30.01 4.61
N GLY A 337 1.35 30.89 4.86
CA GLY A 337 1.51 32.20 5.50
C GLY A 337 2.78 32.33 6.36
N PHE A 338 3.42 33.47 6.45
CA PHE A 338 4.62 33.67 7.28
C PHE A 338 4.31 33.49 8.78
N ALA A 339 3.60 32.40 9.11
CA ALA A 339 3.24 32.02 10.45
C ALA A 339 4.55 31.74 11.20
N SER A 340 4.99 32.70 11.95
CA SER A 340 6.10 32.68 12.88
C SER A 340 7.50 32.37 12.32
N LYS A 341 8.40 33.36 12.34
CA LYS A 341 9.86 33.21 12.51
C LYS A 341 10.67 32.38 11.50
N ALA A 342 10.07 31.81 10.41
CA ALA A 342 10.87 31.21 9.36
C ALA A 342 11.57 32.33 8.58
N ASN A 343 12.88 32.23 8.43
CA ASN A 343 13.69 33.12 7.63
C ASN A 343 13.13 33.17 6.20
N LEU A 344 12.83 34.37 5.72
CA LEU A 344 12.36 34.58 4.35
C LEU A 344 13.30 33.94 3.34
N ASN A 345 14.60 34.00 3.53
CA ASN A 345 15.62 33.40 2.66
C ASN A 345 15.44 31.88 2.55
N GLU A 346 15.24 31.15 3.65
CA GLU A 346 15.08 29.70 3.62
C GLU A 346 13.81 29.30 2.86
N ARG A 347 12.72 30.04 3.06
CA ARG A 347 11.45 29.82 2.33
C ARG A 347 11.57 30.16 0.87
N LEU A 348 12.22 31.27 0.59
CA LEU A 348 12.48 31.70 -0.78
C LEU A 348 13.28 30.63 -1.53
N THR A 349 14.41 30.20 -0.96
CA THR A 349 15.25 29.14 -1.53
C THR A 349 14.45 27.86 -1.74
N LYS A 350 13.74 27.40 -0.72
CA LYS A 350 12.93 26.18 -0.84
C LYS A 350 11.85 26.29 -1.91
N THR A 351 11.12 27.41 -1.96
CA THR A 351 10.05 27.61 -2.94
C THR A 351 10.61 27.74 -4.36
N LEU A 352 11.80 28.34 -4.50
CA LEU A 352 12.50 28.42 -5.77
C LEU A 352 12.98 27.04 -6.25
N ASP A 353 13.55 26.23 -5.33
CA ASP A 353 13.96 24.86 -5.64
C ASP A 353 12.77 24.02 -6.09
N ASP A 354 11.62 24.12 -5.39
CA ASP A 354 10.39 23.43 -5.75
C ASP A 354 9.87 23.90 -7.11
N TYR A 355 9.89 25.22 -7.39
CA TYR A 355 9.47 25.80 -8.66
C TYR A 355 10.35 25.35 -9.83
N LEU A 356 11.65 25.42 -9.64
CA LEU A 356 12.64 24.98 -10.64
C LEU A 356 12.50 23.48 -10.93
N TYR A 357 12.39 22.65 -9.88
CA TYR A 357 12.13 21.22 -10.02
C TYR A 357 10.86 20.97 -10.85
N ASP A 358 9.75 21.64 -10.53
CA ASP A 358 8.49 21.48 -11.25
C ASP A 358 8.62 21.82 -12.74
N LYS A 359 9.38 22.88 -13.08
CA LYS A 359 9.59 23.30 -14.48
C LYS A 359 10.50 22.34 -15.23
N LEU A 360 11.60 21.96 -14.64
CA LEU A 360 12.55 21.00 -15.22
C LEU A 360 11.92 19.62 -15.44
N ILE A 361 11.16 19.14 -14.45
CA ILE A 361 10.52 17.84 -14.55
C ILE A 361 9.38 17.84 -15.59
N ALA A 362 8.64 18.95 -15.71
CA ALA A 362 7.59 19.10 -16.71
C ALA A 362 8.18 19.05 -18.13
N HIS A 363 9.29 19.76 -18.36
CA HIS A 363 10.02 19.72 -19.64
C HIS A 363 10.60 18.32 -19.89
N HIS A 364 11.25 17.73 -18.91
CA HIS A 364 11.84 16.38 -19.04
C HIS A 364 10.81 15.31 -19.39
N ARG A 365 9.56 15.42 -18.85
CA ARG A 365 8.47 14.52 -19.25
C ARG A 365 8.12 14.62 -20.74
N GLN A 366 8.14 15.81 -21.30
CA GLN A 366 7.87 16.00 -22.73
C GLN A 366 8.99 15.40 -23.62
N GLU A 367 10.21 15.49 -23.14
CA GLU A 367 11.38 14.96 -23.82
C GLU A 367 11.56 13.44 -23.69
N LEU A 368 10.86 12.78 -22.78
CA LEU A 368 11.05 11.35 -22.48
C LEU A 368 10.85 10.45 -23.69
N GLU A 369 9.88 10.76 -24.57
CA GLU A 369 9.64 9.94 -25.77
C GLU A 369 10.85 9.97 -26.71
N ARG A 370 11.58 11.09 -26.74
CA ARG A 370 12.79 11.24 -27.53
C ARG A 370 14.02 10.63 -26.85
N LEU A 371 14.06 10.68 -25.51
CA LEU A 371 15.24 10.34 -24.71
C LEU A 371 15.28 8.88 -24.25
N ASN A 372 14.13 8.22 -24.20
CA ASN A 372 13.99 6.87 -23.67
C ASN A 372 13.14 5.99 -24.59
N PRO A 373 13.78 5.08 -25.38
CA PRO A 373 13.08 4.21 -26.32
C PRO A 373 12.03 3.30 -25.67
N ASP A 374 12.27 2.81 -24.43
CA ASP A 374 11.33 1.94 -23.73
C ASP A 374 10.06 2.72 -23.31
N PHE A 375 10.25 3.97 -22.86
CA PHE A 375 9.14 4.88 -22.60
C PHE A 375 8.37 5.20 -23.88
N ALA A 376 9.07 5.50 -24.96
CA ALA A 376 8.45 5.79 -26.26
C ALA A 376 7.59 4.61 -26.74
N GLY A 377 8.11 3.38 -26.64
CA GLY A 377 7.37 2.16 -26.96
C GLY A 377 6.11 1.99 -26.10
N SER A 378 6.23 2.18 -24.80
CA SER A 378 5.11 2.09 -23.84
C SER A 378 4.06 3.19 -24.08
N ALA A 379 4.50 4.43 -24.30
CA ALA A 379 3.63 5.58 -24.58
C ALA A 379 2.88 5.40 -25.92
N LYS A 380 3.58 4.90 -26.94
CA LYS A 380 2.98 4.58 -28.24
C LYS A 380 1.91 3.50 -28.11
N THR A 381 2.23 2.39 -27.45
CA THR A 381 1.26 1.29 -27.24
C THR A 381 0.00 1.81 -26.53
N TYR A 382 0.16 2.69 -25.55
CA TYR A 382 -0.97 3.31 -24.85
C TYR A 382 -1.80 4.23 -25.77
N LYS A 383 -1.14 5.11 -26.54
CA LYS A 383 -1.80 5.98 -27.51
C LYS A 383 -2.56 5.17 -28.57
N ASP A 384 -1.90 4.15 -29.11
CA ASP A 384 -2.50 3.26 -30.11
C ASP A 384 -3.71 2.52 -29.53
N GLY A 385 -3.63 2.10 -28.25
CA GLY A 385 -4.75 1.46 -27.53
C GLY A 385 -5.96 2.38 -27.36
N ILE A 386 -5.75 3.67 -27.01
CA ILE A 386 -6.83 4.65 -26.91
C ILE A 386 -7.48 4.89 -28.28
N LEU A 387 -6.66 5.09 -29.33
CA LEU A 387 -7.17 5.30 -30.68
C LEU A 387 -7.95 4.09 -31.18
N LEU A 388 -7.45 2.90 -30.90
CA LEU A 388 -8.17 1.66 -31.23
C LEU A 388 -9.52 1.58 -30.52
N PHE A 389 -9.55 1.89 -29.20
CA PHE A 389 -10.78 1.91 -28.42
C PHE A 389 -11.82 2.87 -29.02
N GLU A 390 -11.43 4.11 -29.32
CA GLU A 390 -12.30 5.12 -29.92
C GLU A 390 -12.83 4.70 -31.30
N VAL A 391 -11.94 4.09 -32.11
CA VAL A 391 -12.34 3.57 -33.41
C VAL A 391 -13.32 2.41 -33.27
N MET A 392 -13.09 1.48 -32.31
CA MET A 392 -13.99 0.38 -32.04
C MET A 392 -15.35 0.87 -31.52
N GLU A 393 -15.35 1.88 -30.64
CA GLU A 393 -16.56 2.51 -30.14
C GLU A 393 -17.41 3.04 -31.32
N HIS A 394 -16.84 3.89 -32.15
CA HIS A 394 -17.58 4.51 -33.25
C HIS A 394 -17.90 3.60 -34.43
N LYS A 395 -17.09 2.56 -34.70
CA LYS A 395 -17.27 1.69 -35.86
C LYS A 395 -18.04 0.41 -35.57
N VAL A 396 -17.98 -0.05 -34.32
CA VAL A 396 -18.50 -1.36 -33.94
C VAL A 396 -19.54 -1.27 -32.82
N TRP A 397 -19.18 -0.64 -31.69
CA TRP A 397 -20.00 -0.74 -30.48
C TRP A 397 -21.21 0.19 -30.48
N ASP A 398 -21.04 1.47 -30.77
CA ASP A 398 -22.15 2.43 -30.84
C ASP A 398 -23.18 2.08 -31.91
N PRO A 399 -22.79 1.82 -33.19
CA PRO A 399 -23.75 1.47 -34.22
C PRO A 399 -24.58 0.24 -33.86
N VAL A 400 -23.95 -0.78 -33.23
CA VAL A 400 -24.67 -2.00 -32.83
C VAL A 400 -25.56 -1.75 -31.60
N SER A 401 -25.12 -0.94 -30.64
CA SER A 401 -25.86 -0.67 -29.41
C SER A 401 -27.12 0.19 -29.66
N GLU A 402 -27.07 1.08 -30.64
CA GLU A 402 -28.14 2.03 -30.99
C GLU A 402 -29.15 1.42 -32.00
N ASP A 403 -28.72 0.44 -32.81
CA ASP A 403 -29.59 -0.18 -33.83
C ASP A 403 -30.46 -1.29 -33.22
N SER A 404 -31.53 -0.88 -32.53
CA SER A 404 -32.51 -1.81 -31.98
C SER A 404 -33.25 -2.64 -33.08
N ILE A 405 -33.35 -2.09 -34.30
CA ILE A 405 -34.02 -2.80 -35.43
C ILE A 405 -33.15 -3.98 -35.87
N ALA A 406 -31.85 -3.79 -36.05
CA ALA A 406 -30.94 -4.88 -36.37
C ALA A 406 -30.89 -5.94 -35.25
N GLN A 407 -30.94 -5.53 -33.98
CA GLN A 407 -30.97 -6.44 -32.84
C GLN A 407 -32.22 -7.33 -32.85
N HIS A 408 -33.42 -6.77 -33.07
CA HIS A 408 -34.66 -7.54 -33.17
C HIS A 408 -34.66 -8.45 -34.39
N LYS A 409 -34.22 -7.93 -35.53
CA LYS A 409 -34.11 -8.73 -36.75
C LYS A 409 -33.20 -9.96 -36.57
N TYR A 410 -32.06 -9.75 -35.88
CA TYR A 410 -31.14 -10.85 -35.55
C TYR A 410 -31.82 -11.89 -34.65
N TYR A 411 -32.52 -11.44 -33.60
CA TYR A 411 -33.26 -12.30 -32.71
C TYR A 411 -34.29 -13.13 -33.46
N ASP A 412 -35.12 -12.49 -34.30
CA ASP A 412 -36.18 -13.18 -35.08
C ASP A 412 -35.64 -14.19 -36.09
N GLN A 413 -34.46 -13.93 -36.63
CA GLN A 413 -33.79 -14.85 -37.59
C GLN A 413 -33.07 -16.03 -36.92
N HIS A 414 -32.80 -15.96 -35.61
CA HIS A 414 -32.01 -16.93 -34.86
C HIS A 414 -32.75 -17.40 -33.60
N LEU A 415 -34.07 -17.48 -33.66
CA LEU A 415 -34.91 -17.86 -32.51
C LEU A 415 -34.49 -19.19 -31.89
N GLU A 416 -34.03 -20.14 -32.70
CA GLU A 416 -33.56 -21.46 -32.27
C GLU A 416 -32.32 -21.42 -31.37
N ASP A 417 -31.52 -20.37 -31.43
CA ASP A 417 -30.32 -20.23 -30.62
C ASP A 417 -30.62 -19.69 -29.19
N PHE A 418 -31.84 -19.19 -28.98
CA PHE A 418 -32.23 -18.50 -27.74
C PHE A 418 -33.29 -19.28 -26.95
N TYR A 419 -32.92 -20.47 -26.55
CA TYR A 419 -33.73 -21.32 -25.68
C TYR A 419 -33.00 -21.61 -24.36
N THR A 420 -33.77 -21.72 -23.27
CA THR A 420 -33.24 -22.29 -22.03
C THR A 420 -32.98 -23.78 -22.28
N LYS A 421 -31.99 -24.35 -21.62
CA LYS A 421 -31.83 -25.80 -21.57
C LYS A 421 -32.96 -26.40 -20.73
N GLU A 422 -33.47 -27.56 -21.16
CA GLU A 422 -34.40 -28.34 -20.32
C GLU A 422 -33.72 -28.68 -19.00
N ASN A 423 -34.36 -28.34 -17.88
CA ASN A 423 -33.87 -28.59 -16.53
C ASN A 423 -34.82 -29.48 -15.76
N ILE A 424 -34.28 -30.28 -14.85
CA ILE A 424 -35.06 -31.01 -13.86
C ILE A 424 -34.60 -30.61 -12.45
N GLN A 425 -35.56 -30.38 -11.58
CA GLN A 425 -35.30 -30.35 -10.15
C GLN A 425 -35.55 -31.77 -9.63
N ALA A 426 -34.52 -32.40 -9.05
CA ALA A 426 -34.61 -33.79 -8.61
C ALA A 426 -33.92 -33.98 -7.25
N ARG A 427 -34.38 -34.96 -6.51
CA ARG A 427 -33.61 -35.57 -5.42
C ARG A 427 -32.75 -36.67 -6.03
N VAL A 428 -31.45 -36.59 -5.73
CA VAL A 428 -30.44 -37.57 -6.14
C VAL A 428 -30.08 -38.40 -4.92
N PHE A 429 -30.23 -39.70 -5.04
CA PHE A 429 -29.92 -40.67 -3.98
C PHE A 429 -28.71 -41.47 -4.41
N THR A 430 -27.63 -41.44 -3.61
CA THR A 430 -26.39 -42.16 -3.94
C THR A 430 -25.93 -43.02 -2.76
N SER A 431 -25.36 -44.18 -3.05
CA SER A 431 -24.74 -45.06 -2.07
C SER A 431 -23.67 -45.95 -2.73
N PRO A 432 -22.57 -46.27 -2.06
CA PRO A 432 -21.64 -47.30 -2.51
C PRO A 432 -22.29 -48.69 -2.47
N ASN A 433 -23.29 -48.92 -1.59
CA ASN A 433 -23.96 -50.18 -1.40
C ASN A 433 -25.23 -50.32 -2.27
N LYS A 434 -25.16 -51.19 -3.25
CA LYS A 434 -26.28 -51.45 -4.17
C LYS A 434 -27.54 -52.01 -3.50
N ASN A 435 -27.38 -52.89 -2.53
CA ASN A 435 -28.47 -53.57 -1.86
C ASN A 435 -29.26 -52.62 -0.95
N ASP A 436 -28.56 -51.78 -0.22
CA ASP A 436 -29.17 -50.80 0.66
C ASP A 436 -29.91 -49.73 -0.15
N LEU A 437 -29.27 -49.21 -1.19
CA LEU A 437 -29.95 -48.27 -2.08
C LEU A 437 -31.16 -48.88 -2.78
N ARG A 438 -31.15 -50.20 -3.10
CA ARG A 438 -32.30 -50.90 -3.66
C ARG A 438 -33.46 -51.03 -2.66
N LYS A 439 -33.15 -51.36 -1.40
CA LYS A 439 -34.16 -51.44 -0.32
C LYS A 439 -34.74 -50.05 -0.06
N PHE A 440 -33.90 -49.06 0.13
CA PHE A 440 -34.27 -47.65 0.28
C PHE A 440 -35.22 -47.20 -0.84
N ARG A 441 -34.83 -47.42 -2.10
CA ARG A 441 -35.64 -47.05 -3.27
C ARG A 441 -36.99 -47.76 -3.28
N LYS A 442 -37.07 -49.04 -2.85
CA LYS A 442 -38.33 -49.81 -2.83
C LYS A 442 -39.35 -49.19 -1.88
N VAL A 443 -38.93 -48.76 -0.69
CA VAL A 443 -39.78 -48.08 0.31
C VAL A 443 -40.10 -46.66 -0.17
N TYR A 444 -39.09 -45.91 -0.55
CA TYR A 444 -39.27 -44.55 -1.05
C TYR A 444 -40.24 -44.45 -2.24
N LYS A 445 -40.17 -45.37 -3.17
CA LYS A 445 -41.11 -45.40 -4.32
C LYS A 445 -42.58 -45.61 -3.90
N LYS A 446 -42.83 -46.24 -2.76
CA LYS A 446 -44.22 -46.49 -2.25
C LYS A 446 -44.73 -45.31 -1.40
N GLN A 447 -43.88 -44.75 -0.56
CA GLN A 447 -44.27 -43.81 0.49
C GLN A 447 -43.84 -42.36 0.21
N GLY A 448 -42.96 -42.18 -0.80
CA GLY A 448 -42.48 -40.85 -1.22
C GLY A 448 -41.68 -40.11 -0.15
N GLN A 449 -41.80 -38.82 -0.17
CA GLN A 449 -41.08 -37.92 0.75
C GLN A 449 -41.43 -38.16 2.23
N ALA A 450 -42.60 -38.63 2.55
CA ALA A 450 -43.02 -38.87 3.93
C ALA A 450 -42.12 -39.88 4.67
N ALA A 451 -41.57 -40.86 3.97
CA ALA A 451 -40.67 -41.86 4.52
C ALA A 451 -39.19 -41.41 4.56
N LEU A 452 -38.87 -40.24 4.06
CA LEU A 452 -37.47 -39.86 3.85
C LEU A 452 -36.66 -39.79 5.15
N ALA A 453 -37.22 -39.23 6.21
CA ALA A 453 -36.55 -39.11 7.52
C ALA A 453 -36.22 -40.49 8.11
N GLU A 454 -37.20 -41.35 8.15
CA GLU A 454 -37.05 -42.74 8.64
C GLU A 454 -36.07 -43.55 7.78
N LEU A 455 -36.14 -43.38 6.45
CA LEU A 455 -35.24 -44.07 5.53
C LEU A 455 -33.80 -43.61 5.68
N THR A 456 -33.54 -42.32 5.87
CA THR A 456 -32.16 -41.81 6.09
C THR A 456 -31.56 -42.29 7.41
N GLU A 457 -32.38 -42.45 8.45
CA GLU A 457 -31.95 -43.07 9.72
C GLU A 457 -31.62 -44.57 9.54
N ASN A 458 -32.45 -45.31 8.84
CA ASN A 458 -32.28 -46.76 8.64
C ASN A 458 -31.19 -47.12 7.60
N PHE A 459 -30.81 -46.17 6.76
CA PHE A 459 -29.79 -46.37 5.72
C PHE A 459 -28.78 -45.19 5.69
N PRO A 460 -27.93 -45.08 6.70
CA PRO A 460 -27.02 -43.91 6.86
C PRO A 460 -26.00 -43.75 5.73
N GLU A 461 -25.72 -44.79 4.96
CA GLU A 461 -24.83 -44.71 3.78
C GLU A 461 -25.52 -44.16 2.51
N VAL A 462 -26.82 -43.89 2.57
CA VAL A 462 -27.56 -43.29 1.44
C VAL A 462 -27.52 -41.77 1.58
N MET A 463 -26.78 -41.14 0.70
CA MET A 463 -26.76 -39.68 0.58
C MET A 463 -27.93 -39.19 -0.26
N VAL A 464 -28.58 -38.12 0.20
CA VAL A 464 -29.72 -37.50 -0.48
C VAL A 464 -29.38 -36.03 -0.75
N ASP A 465 -29.36 -35.66 -2.05
CA ASP A 465 -29.12 -34.30 -2.49
C ASP A 465 -30.33 -33.80 -3.31
N LYS A 466 -30.80 -32.57 -3.02
CA LYS A 466 -31.83 -31.92 -3.86
C LYS A 466 -31.13 -30.91 -4.75
N THR A 467 -31.16 -31.11 -6.06
CA THR A 467 -30.39 -30.28 -6.98
C THR A 467 -31.17 -30.05 -8.28
N GLU A 468 -30.87 -28.93 -8.91
CA GLU A 468 -31.30 -28.63 -10.26
C GLU A 468 -30.19 -29.07 -11.23
N MET A 469 -30.58 -29.68 -12.35
CA MET A 469 -29.65 -30.21 -13.34
C MET A 469 -30.25 -30.25 -14.74
N ASN A 470 -29.40 -30.19 -15.74
CA ASN A 470 -29.74 -30.42 -17.14
C ASN A 470 -29.14 -31.75 -17.65
N LYS A 471 -29.39 -32.06 -18.92
CA LYS A 471 -28.94 -33.31 -19.56
C LYS A 471 -27.40 -33.45 -19.60
N GLU A 472 -26.66 -32.35 -19.53
CA GLU A 472 -25.19 -32.31 -19.55
C GLU A 472 -24.58 -32.46 -18.16
N SER A 473 -25.42 -32.52 -17.11
CA SER A 473 -24.94 -32.64 -15.73
C SER A 473 -24.18 -33.95 -15.52
N ILE A 474 -22.97 -33.83 -14.97
CA ILE A 474 -22.12 -34.98 -14.63
C ILE A 474 -22.53 -35.68 -13.31
N LYS A 475 -23.49 -35.12 -12.57
CA LYS A 475 -23.92 -35.65 -11.26
C LYS A 475 -24.71 -36.97 -11.40
N ILE A 476 -25.34 -37.21 -12.54
CA ILE A 476 -26.13 -38.43 -12.81
C ILE A 476 -25.81 -38.98 -14.19
N PRO A 477 -26.05 -40.27 -14.44
CA PRO A 477 -26.05 -40.81 -15.79
C PRO A 477 -27.09 -40.11 -16.68
N SER A 478 -26.70 -39.65 -17.86
CA SER A 478 -27.60 -38.96 -18.81
C SER A 478 -28.89 -39.73 -19.10
N SER A 479 -28.85 -41.07 -19.05
CA SER A 479 -30.02 -41.95 -19.22
C SER A 479 -31.09 -41.81 -18.12
N LEU A 480 -30.77 -41.20 -16.98
CA LEU A 480 -31.73 -40.92 -15.91
C LEU A 480 -32.45 -39.58 -16.09
N PHE A 481 -31.92 -38.69 -16.89
CA PHE A 481 -32.53 -37.37 -17.14
C PHE A 481 -33.95 -37.46 -17.70
N SER A 482 -34.21 -38.45 -18.56
CA SER A 482 -35.53 -38.67 -19.18
C SER A 482 -36.57 -39.33 -18.25
N THR A 483 -36.24 -39.58 -16.99
CA THR A 483 -37.15 -40.19 -16.01
C THR A 483 -38.25 -39.20 -15.63
N LYS A 484 -39.50 -39.69 -15.55
CA LYS A 484 -40.67 -38.87 -15.20
C LYS A 484 -40.92 -38.73 -13.68
N SER A 485 -40.40 -39.66 -12.89
CA SER A 485 -40.55 -39.71 -11.44
C SER A 485 -39.34 -40.43 -10.82
N VAL A 486 -39.53 -41.44 -9.98
CA VAL A 486 -38.45 -42.23 -9.38
C VAL A 486 -37.78 -43.14 -10.40
N SER A 487 -36.53 -42.90 -10.71
CA SER A 487 -35.76 -43.65 -11.73
C SER A 487 -35.38 -45.06 -11.31
N ARG A 488 -34.89 -45.87 -12.26
CA ARG A 488 -34.20 -47.13 -11.95
C ARG A 488 -32.81 -46.85 -11.35
N LEU A 489 -32.26 -47.85 -10.67
CA LEU A 489 -30.89 -47.80 -10.15
C LEU A 489 -29.89 -47.87 -11.32
N LYS A 490 -28.87 -47.03 -11.29
CA LYS A 490 -27.73 -47.05 -12.21
C LYS A 490 -26.43 -46.97 -11.43
N LYS A 491 -25.33 -47.43 -12.01
CA LYS A 491 -23.98 -47.21 -11.49
C LYS A 491 -23.38 -45.97 -12.16
N HIS A 492 -22.80 -45.06 -11.37
CA HIS A 492 -22.20 -43.84 -11.85
C HIS A 492 -21.06 -43.42 -10.92
N ASN A 493 -19.87 -43.13 -11.44
CA ASN A 493 -18.69 -42.66 -10.69
C ASN A 493 -18.39 -43.51 -9.44
N GLY A 494 -18.44 -44.83 -9.55
CA GLY A 494 -18.15 -45.74 -8.45
C GLY A 494 -19.31 -46.00 -7.48
N HIS A 495 -20.37 -45.22 -7.51
CA HIS A 495 -21.56 -45.34 -6.66
C HIS A 495 -22.77 -45.82 -7.44
N TYR A 496 -23.78 -46.27 -6.71
CA TYR A 496 -25.11 -46.50 -7.25
C TYR A 496 -25.97 -45.26 -7.05
N VAL A 497 -26.80 -44.92 -8.05
CA VAL A 497 -27.64 -43.73 -8.04
C VAL A 497 -29.03 -44.02 -8.57
N PHE A 498 -30.03 -43.40 -7.96
CA PHE A 498 -31.35 -43.20 -8.56
C PHE A 498 -31.79 -41.75 -8.27
N ILE A 499 -32.74 -41.26 -9.05
CA ILE A 499 -33.29 -39.91 -8.87
C ILE A 499 -34.83 -39.98 -8.73
N ASP A 500 -35.37 -38.99 -8.04
CA ASP A 500 -36.78 -38.65 -8.02
C ASP A 500 -36.96 -37.25 -8.61
N VAL A 501 -37.58 -37.16 -9.75
CA VAL A 501 -37.83 -35.90 -10.45
C VAL A 501 -39.01 -35.19 -9.79
N ILE A 502 -38.77 -34.06 -9.18
CA ILE A 502 -39.76 -33.23 -8.49
C ILE A 502 -40.48 -32.34 -9.50
N GLU A 503 -39.72 -31.70 -10.35
CA GLU A 503 -40.21 -30.77 -11.34
C GLU A 503 -39.37 -30.88 -12.61
N ARG A 504 -40.01 -30.67 -13.76
CA ARG A 504 -39.36 -30.62 -15.06
C ARG A 504 -39.73 -29.32 -15.74
N GLN A 505 -38.74 -28.54 -16.04
CA GLN A 505 -38.84 -27.29 -16.77
C GLN A 505 -38.40 -27.53 -18.20
N PRO A 506 -39.33 -27.54 -19.16
CA PRO A 506 -38.98 -27.75 -20.56
C PRO A 506 -38.12 -26.61 -21.08
N ALA A 507 -37.38 -26.85 -22.14
CA ALA A 507 -36.70 -25.77 -22.85
C ALA A 507 -37.75 -24.76 -23.30
N ALA A 508 -37.51 -23.50 -22.95
CA ALA A 508 -38.39 -22.39 -23.30
C ALA A 508 -37.62 -21.32 -24.06
N GLN A 509 -38.29 -20.69 -24.98
CA GLN A 509 -37.71 -19.57 -25.71
C GLN A 509 -37.43 -18.39 -24.73
N LEU A 510 -36.26 -17.84 -24.83
CA LEU A 510 -35.86 -16.66 -24.07
C LEU A 510 -36.36 -15.40 -24.77
N GLU A 511 -37.03 -14.53 -24.04
CA GLU A 511 -37.47 -13.24 -24.54
C GLU A 511 -36.28 -12.36 -24.95
N PHE A 512 -36.46 -11.52 -25.96
CA PHE A 512 -35.47 -10.61 -26.51
C PHE A 512 -34.71 -9.85 -25.41
N ASN A 513 -35.41 -9.28 -24.44
CA ASN A 513 -34.77 -8.49 -23.36
C ASN A 513 -33.80 -9.32 -22.52
N LYS A 514 -34.02 -10.62 -22.37
CA LYS A 514 -33.12 -11.52 -21.59
C LYS A 514 -31.87 -11.90 -22.37
N VAL A 515 -31.89 -11.81 -23.69
CA VAL A 515 -30.77 -12.20 -24.57
C VAL A 515 -30.17 -11.04 -25.34
N ARG A 516 -30.69 -9.82 -25.17
CA ARG A 516 -30.23 -8.63 -25.87
C ARG A 516 -28.72 -8.43 -25.77
N GLY A 517 -28.13 -8.65 -24.60
CA GLY A 517 -26.67 -8.54 -24.43
C GLY A 517 -25.88 -9.57 -25.25
N GLN A 518 -26.41 -10.80 -25.38
CA GLN A 518 -25.81 -11.85 -26.22
C GLN A 518 -25.91 -11.48 -27.70
N ILE A 519 -27.06 -10.97 -28.13
CA ILE A 519 -27.30 -10.51 -29.49
C ILE A 519 -26.37 -9.37 -29.86
N MET A 520 -26.21 -8.37 -28.95
CA MET A 520 -25.28 -7.26 -29.16
C MET A 520 -23.84 -7.76 -29.36
N ASN A 521 -23.37 -8.69 -28.52
CA ASN A 521 -22.04 -9.26 -28.66
C ASN A 521 -21.83 -9.99 -29.99
N LEU A 522 -22.84 -10.73 -30.46
CA LEU A 522 -22.78 -11.44 -31.75
C LEU A 522 -22.78 -10.47 -32.93
N LEU A 523 -23.61 -9.43 -32.88
CA LEU A 523 -23.63 -8.37 -33.89
C LEU A 523 -22.35 -7.54 -33.91
N GLN A 524 -21.79 -7.21 -32.73
CA GLN A 524 -20.49 -6.52 -32.63
C GLN A 524 -19.39 -7.34 -33.31
N LYS A 525 -19.34 -8.64 -33.03
CA LYS A 525 -18.37 -9.53 -33.67
C LYS A 525 -18.53 -9.56 -35.22
N GLN A 526 -19.75 -9.67 -35.72
CA GLN A 526 -20.02 -9.63 -37.15
C GLN A 526 -19.62 -8.28 -37.79
N THR A 527 -19.93 -7.18 -37.11
CA THR A 527 -19.59 -5.84 -37.57
C THR A 527 -18.08 -5.63 -37.61
N GLU A 528 -17.36 -6.10 -36.57
CA GLU A 528 -15.91 -6.07 -36.51
C GLU A 528 -15.27 -6.88 -37.64
N GLU A 529 -15.73 -8.13 -37.86
CA GLU A 529 -15.23 -9.00 -38.92
C GLU A 529 -15.46 -8.39 -40.31
N ALA A 530 -16.62 -7.80 -40.53
CA ALA A 530 -16.95 -7.13 -41.78
C ALA A 530 -16.06 -5.89 -41.98
N TRP A 531 -15.87 -5.10 -40.94
CA TRP A 531 -14.98 -3.92 -40.98
C TRP A 531 -13.51 -4.31 -41.19
N LEU A 532 -13.00 -5.32 -40.51
CA LEU A 532 -11.65 -5.85 -40.72
C LEU A 532 -11.45 -6.35 -42.14
N LYS A 533 -12.46 -6.93 -42.76
CA LYS A 533 -12.42 -7.34 -44.18
C LYS A 533 -12.24 -6.13 -45.09
N THR A 534 -13.00 -5.04 -44.87
CA THR A 534 -12.84 -3.81 -45.66
C THR A 534 -11.45 -3.18 -45.50
N LEU A 535 -10.88 -3.24 -44.28
CA LEU A 535 -9.52 -2.76 -44.04
C LEU A 535 -8.47 -3.59 -44.80
N ARG A 536 -8.60 -4.92 -44.81
CA ARG A 536 -7.70 -5.82 -45.56
C ARG A 536 -7.78 -5.61 -47.08
N GLU A 537 -8.94 -5.23 -47.59
CA GLU A 537 -9.11 -4.85 -49.00
C GLU A 537 -8.47 -3.48 -49.32
N LYS A 538 -8.52 -2.57 -48.35
CA LYS A 538 -8.00 -1.20 -48.52
C LYS A 538 -6.48 -1.10 -48.33
N TYR A 539 -5.91 -1.91 -47.42
CA TYR A 539 -4.51 -1.81 -47.02
C TYR A 539 -3.74 -3.09 -47.33
N THR A 540 -2.56 -2.96 -47.92
CA THR A 540 -1.67 -4.10 -48.16
C THR A 540 -0.92 -4.44 -46.88
N ILE A 541 -0.97 -5.70 -46.45
CA ILE A 541 -0.23 -6.20 -45.29
C ILE A 541 1.07 -6.80 -45.79
N SER A 542 2.21 -6.29 -45.28
CA SER A 542 3.53 -6.90 -45.47
C SER A 542 4.08 -7.39 -44.13
N VAL A 543 4.65 -8.58 -44.13
CA VAL A 543 5.25 -9.17 -42.92
C VAL A 543 6.75 -9.38 -43.22
N ASP A 544 7.61 -8.77 -42.39
CA ASP A 544 9.03 -9.04 -42.42
C ASP A 544 9.29 -10.43 -41.82
N LYS A 545 9.61 -11.38 -42.72
CA LYS A 545 9.80 -12.79 -42.36
C LYS A 545 11.07 -13.03 -41.55
N ASP A 546 12.08 -12.20 -41.69
CA ASP A 546 13.34 -12.34 -40.97
C ASP A 546 13.21 -11.85 -39.53
N VAL A 547 12.50 -10.72 -39.33
CA VAL A 547 12.13 -10.25 -37.98
C VAL A 547 11.21 -11.25 -37.29
N LEU A 548 10.22 -11.80 -37.98
CA LEU A 548 9.32 -12.81 -37.41
C LEU A 548 10.06 -14.09 -36.99
N LYS A 549 11.06 -14.52 -37.79
CA LYS A 549 11.90 -15.68 -37.45
C LYS A 549 12.75 -15.41 -36.21
N THR A 550 13.38 -14.24 -36.11
CA THR A 550 14.18 -13.84 -34.95
C THR A 550 13.33 -13.78 -33.68
N LEU A 551 12.12 -13.20 -33.77
CA LEU A 551 11.18 -13.17 -32.64
C LEU A 551 10.77 -14.57 -32.18
N LYS A 552 10.47 -15.50 -33.07
CA LYS A 552 10.15 -16.87 -32.69
C LYS A 552 11.28 -17.55 -31.94
N GLN A 553 12.52 -17.34 -32.38
CA GLN A 553 13.71 -17.89 -31.71
C GLN A 553 13.95 -17.29 -30.32
N SER A 554 13.47 -16.09 -30.03
CA SER A 554 13.61 -15.45 -28.70
C SER A 554 12.59 -15.95 -27.67
N PHE A 555 11.54 -16.69 -28.11
CA PHE A 555 10.52 -17.28 -27.24
C PHE A 555 10.67 -18.82 -27.06
N GLU A 556 11.57 -19.42 -27.83
CA GLU A 556 12.02 -20.81 -27.64
C GLU A 556 13.24 -20.86 -26.69
#